data_7c6284f111c96541e55969616eb53d15
#
_entry.id   7c6284f111c96541e55969616eb53d15
#
_cell.length_a   1.000
_cell.length_b   1.000
_cell.length_c   1.000
_cell.angle_alpha   90.00
_cell.angle_beta   90.00
_cell.angle_gamma   90.00
#
_symmetry.space_group_name_H-M   'P 1'
#
loop_
_entity.id
_entity.type
_entity.pdbx_description
1 polymer ?
#
loop_
_entity_poly.entity_id
_entity_poly.type
_entity_poly.pdbx_seq_one_letter_code
_entity_poly.pdbx_strand_id
1 'polypeptide(L)'
;MSIAAAFAADKEPFKAQPAASYPHRQTIEQVTVAVDPFITDEKMKSAFGKVRPTDYGVLPVLLVIQNDSGQTIRLERMKLEFNGGNRGVVEATPAREVRYAKGPQRPPLIPGPTGPVAGRLKKNPLDAWEIEGRAFAAQMLPAGQTASGFVYFQADLNGNCSVVVSRLSQAGSGKELLFFEIPLQ
;
A
#
# COMPACT_ATOMS: atom_id res chain seq x y z
N MET A 1 34.11 30.34 -19.55
CA MET A 1 32.91 29.54 -19.84
C MET A 1 32.71 28.56 -18.70
N SER A 2 31.83 28.87 -17.74
CA SER A 2 31.48 27.96 -16.63
C SER A 2 30.27 27.14 -17.04
N ILE A 3 30.48 25.84 -17.11
CA ILE A 3 29.40 24.87 -17.33
C ILE A 3 28.76 24.59 -15.94
N ALA A 4 27.60 25.18 -15.69
CA ALA A 4 26.77 24.82 -14.57
C ALA A 4 26.16 23.45 -14.82
N ALA A 5 26.68 22.42 -14.16
CA ALA A 5 26.05 21.13 -14.11
C ALA A 5 24.75 21.25 -13.29
N ALA A 6 23.62 21.18 -13.97
CA ALA A 6 22.31 21.04 -13.33
C ALA A 6 22.26 19.64 -12.70
N PHE A 7 22.49 19.56 -11.41
CA PHE A 7 22.16 18.36 -10.64
C PHE A 7 20.63 18.22 -10.68
N ALA A 8 20.15 17.21 -11.40
CA ALA A 8 18.80 16.71 -11.22
C ALA A 8 18.70 16.30 -9.75
N ALA A 9 17.82 16.98 -9.00
CA ALA A 9 17.52 16.61 -7.64
C ALA A 9 16.91 15.19 -7.69
N ASP A 10 17.72 14.18 -7.42
CA ASP A 10 17.25 12.82 -7.16
C ASP A 10 16.26 12.92 -6.00
N LYS A 11 14.99 12.67 -6.30
CA LYS A 11 13.98 12.56 -5.25
C LYS A 11 14.42 11.43 -4.33
N GLU A 12 14.70 11.77 -3.08
CA GLU A 12 14.99 10.76 -2.07
C GLU A 12 13.91 9.67 -2.12
N PRO A 13 14.32 8.38 -2.15
CA PRO A 13 13.36 7.30 -2.18
C PRO A 13 12.51 7.36 -0.90
N PHE A 14 11.20 7.18 -1.03
CA PHE A 14 10.31 7.09 0.12
C PHE A 14 10.84 6.04 1.12
N LYS A 15 11.06 6.44 2.36
CA LYS A 15 11.55 5.58 3.44
C LYS A 15 10.57 5.60 4.61
N ALA A 16 10.09 4.43 5.00
CA ALA A 16 9.26 4.28 6.19
C ALA A 16 10.06 4.56 7.46
N GLN A 17 9.38 5.11 8.47
CA GLN A 17 9.91 5.27 9.81
C GLN A 17 9.85 3.93 10.58
N PRO A 18 10.55 3.78 11.72
CA PRO A 18 10.39 2.62 12.60
C PRO A 18 8.93 2.43 13.02
N ALA A 19 8.47 1.18 13.20
CA ALA A 19 7.09 0.87 13.54
C ALA A 19 6.59 1.59 14.80
N ALA A 20 7.47 1.80 15.78
CA ALA A 20 7.16 2.50 17.03
C ALA A 20 6.81 3.99 16.85
N SER A 21 7.17 4.60 15.73
CA SER A 21 6.91 6.03 15.45
C SER A 21 5.48 6.29 14.98
N TYR A 22 4.75 5.25 14.57
CA TYR A 22 3.39 5.41 14.06
C TYR A 22 2.37 5.37 15.19
N PRO A 23 1.34 6.23 15.16
CA PRO A 23 0.27 6.23 16.17
C PRO A 23 -0.58 4.96 16.11
N HIS A 24 -0.87 4.47 14.90
CA HIS A 24 -1.69 3.29 14.67
C HIS A 24 -0.81 2.05 14.61
N ARG A 25 -0.63 1.41 15.77
CA ARG A 25 0.21 0.21 15.90
C ARG A 25 -0.29 -0.72 16.99
N GLN A 26 0.07 -1.98 16.85
CA GLN A 26 -0.17 -3.01 17.87
C GLN A 26 1.06 -3.91 17.97
N THR A 27 1.41 -4.35 19.17
CA THR A 27 2.52 -5.28 19.42
C THR A 27 1.99 -6.55 20.07
N ILE A 28 2.28 -7.70 19.47
CA ILE A 28 1.95 -9.03 19.97
C ILE A 28 3.20 -9.91 19.89
N GLU A 29 3.56 -10.60 20.96
CA GLU A 29 4.74 -11.49 21.03
C GLU A 29 6.02 -10.85 20.45
N GLN A 30 6.26 -9.57 20.77
CA GLN A 30 7.41 -8.78 20.30
C GLN A 30 7.44 -8.56 18.77
N VAL A 31 6.35 -8.78 18.09
CA VAL A 31 6.14 -8.34 16.71
C VAL A 31 5.25 -7.10 16.73
N THR A 32 5.76 -6.00 16.21
CA THR A 32 5.00 -4.74 16.11
C THR A 32 4.53 -4.55 14.68
N VAL A 33 3.24 -4.41 14.51
CA VAL A 33 2.61 -4.04 13.25
C VAL A 33 2.09 -2.62 13.38
N ALA A 34 2.50 -1.76 12.46
CA ALA A 34 2.03 -0.39 12.35
C ALA A 34 1.42 -0.15 10.97
N VAL A 35 0.39 0.68 10.94
CA VAL A 35 -0.29 1.08 9.70
C VAL A 35 -0.45 2.59 9.66
N ASP A 36 -0.31 3.16 8.47
CA ASP A 36 -0.49 4.60 8.25
C ASP A 36 -1.26 4.84 6.95
N PRO A 37 -2.53 5.30 7.00
CA PRO A 37 -3.29 5.61 5.81
C PRO A 37 -2.73 6.85 5.12
N PHE A 38 -2.49 6.74 3.81
CA PHE A 38 -1.98 7.82 2.96
C PHE A 38 -3.13 8.53 2.27
N ILE A 39 -3.71 9.51 2.96
CA ILE A 39 -4.89 10.27 2.49
C ILE A 39 -4.62 11.76 2.29
N THR A 40 -3.55 12.32 2.88
CA THR A 40 -3.21 13.74 2.69
C THR A 40 -2.38 13.95 1.43
N ASP A 41 -2.46 15.16 0.86
CA ASP A 41 -1.74 15.52 -0.36
C ASP A 41 -0.22 15.40 -0.18
N GLU A 42 0.31 15.75 0.99
CA GLU A 42 1.74 15.65 1.29
C GLU A 42 2.20 14.20 1.30
N LYS A 43 1.44 13.32 2.00
CA LYS A 43 1.75 11.89 2.05
C LYS A 43 1.67 11.26 0.66
N MET A 44 0.60 11.53 -0.10
CA MET A 44 0.45 11.05 -1.48
C MET A 44 1.60 11.49 -2.36
N LYS A 45 1.95 12.78 -2.32
CA LYS A 45 3.03 13.33 -3.13
C LYS A 45 4.39 12.72 -2.77
N SER A 46 4.66 12.48 -1.48
CA SER A 46 5.91 11.86 -1.02
C SER A 46 6.04 10.40 -1.49
N ALA A 47 4.94 9.64 -1.45
CA ALA A 47 4.94 8.23 -1.80
C ALA A 47 4.68 7.95 -3.29
N PHE A 48 3.79 8.69 -3.94
CA PHE A 48 3.31 8.38 -5.29
C PHE A 48 3.56 9.51 -6.32
N GLY A 49 4.21 10.59 -5.89
CA GLY A 49 4.52 11.72 -6.76
C GLY A 49 3.26 12.42 -7.26
N LYS A 50 2.93 12.27 -8.55
CA LYS A 50 1.74 12.88 -9.16
C LYS A 50 0.51 11.98 -9.14
N VAL A 51 0.68 10.72 -8.75
CA VAL A 51 -0.42 9.76 -8.73
C VAL A 51 -1.18 9.89 -7.42
N ARG A 52 -2.50 9.91 -7.51
CA ARG A 52 -3.41 9.96 -6.36
C ARG A 52 -4.36 8.76 -6.41
N PRO A 53 -4.00 7.63 -5.80
CA PRO A 53 -4.85 6.43 -5.82
C PRO A 53 -6.24 6.68 -5.25
N THR A 54 -6.39 7.56 -4.26
CA THR A 54 -7.67 7.92 -3.64
C THR A 54 -8.67 8.54 -4.61
N ASP A 55 -8.22 9.29 -5.63
CA ASP A 55 -9.11 9.83 -6.68
C ASP A 55 -9.77 8.71 -7.50
N TYR A 56 -9.29 7.50 -7.34
CA TYR A 56 -9.74 6.28 -8.02
C TYR A 56 -10.41 5.27 -7.07
N GLY A 57 -10.72 5.67 -5.83
CA GLY A 57 -11.34 4.80 -4.84
C GLY A 57 -10.38 3.73 -4.28
N VAL A 58 -9.09 3.97 -4.37
CA VAL A 58 -8.05 3.09 -3.81
C VAL A 58 -7.40 3.79 -2.61
N LEU A 59 -7.54 3.20 -1.44
CA LEU A 59 -6.89 3.63 -0.21
C LEU A 59 -5.51 2.97 -0.09
N PRO A 60 -4.40 3.70 -0.23
CA PRO A 60 -3.08 3.18 0.08
C PRO A 60 -2.83 3.31 1.58
N VAL A 61 -2.40 2.22 2.18
CA VAL A 61 -2.01 2.15 3.59
C VAL A 61 -0.56 1.67 3.66
N LEU A 62 0.30 2.44 4.30
CA LEU A 62 1.65 1.99 4.59
C LEU A 62 1.58 0.95 5.71
N LEU A 63 2.13 -0.22 5.47
CA LEU A 63 2.30 -1.28 6.44
C LEU A 63 3.77 -1.34 6.85
N VAL A 64 4.03 -1.36 8.15
CA VAL A 64 5.38 -1.54 8.73
C VAL A 64 5.30 -2.66 9.75
N ILE A 65 6.11 -3.68 9.57
CA ILE A 65 6.21 -4.82 10.49
C ILE A 65 7.63 -4.87 11.03
N GLN A 66 7.79 -4.77 12.34
CA GLN A 66 9.05 -4.88 13.06
C GLN A 66 9.03 -6.16 13.89
N ASN A 67 10.07 -6.97 13.75
CA ASN A 67 10.18 -8.26 14.43
C ASN A 67 11.29 -8.24 15.49
N ASP A 68 10.92 -8.05 16.73
CA ASP A 68 11.83 -8.11 17.87
C ASP A 68 11.71 -9.45 18.64
N SER A 69 11.05 -10.45 18.06
CA SER A 69 10.72 -11.72 18.75
C SER A 69 11.86 -12.74 18.83
N GLY A 70 13.02 -12.44 18.33
CA GLY A 70 14.13 -13.42 18.31
C GLY A 70 13.97 -14.60 17.34
N GLN A 71 12.83 -14.73 16.66
CA GLN A 71 12.54 -15.78 15.67
C GLN A 71 12.14 -15.16 14.31
N THR A 72 12.39 -15.89 13.23
CA THR A 72 11.93 -15.46 11.90
C THR A 72 10.41 -15.63 11.80
N ILE A 73 9.73 -14.60 11.29
CA ILE A 73 8.28 -14.61 11.04
C ILE A 73 8.02 -14.82 9.55
N ARG A 74 7.10 -15.73 9.23
CA ARG A 74 6.58 -15.94 7.87
C ARG A 74 5.43 -14.98 7.61
N LEU A 75 5.51 -14.29 6.48
CA LEU A 75 4.52 -13.31 6.01
C LEU A 75 3.84 -13.75 4.71
N GLU A 76 4.30 -14.83 4.07
CA GLU A 76 3.83 -15.29 2.76
C GLU A 76 2.32 -15.60 2.71
N ARG A 77 1.74 -15.97 3.86
CA ARG A 77 0.30 -16.26 4.00
C ARG A 77 -0.46 -15.15 4.72
N MET A 78 0.22 -14.03 4.95
CA MET A 78 -0.39 -12.89 5.63
C MET A 78 -1.66 -12.46 4.89
N LYS A 79 -2.74 -12.30 5.65
CA LYS A 79 -3.99 -11.76 5.17
C LYS A 79 -4.18 -10.35 5.72
N LEU A 80 -4.54 -9.44 4.84
CA LEU A 80 -4.76 -8.04 5.14
C LEU A 80 -6.19 -7.67 4.78
N GLU A 81 -6.93 -7.18 5.77
CA GLU A 81 -8.33 -6.80 5.62
C GLU A 81 -8.54 -5.39 6.18
N PHE A 82 -9.31 -4.60 5.46
CA PHE A 82 -9.78 -3.30 5.91
C PHE A 82 -11.23 -3.46 6.38
N ASN A 83 -11.46 -3.16 7.65
CA ASN A 83 -12.79 -3.13 8.22
C ASN A 83 -13.30 -1.68 8.17
N GLY A 84 -14.25 -1.41 7.31
CA GLY A 84 -14.90 -0.10 7.15
C GLY A 84 -16.09 0.12 8.07
N GLY A 85 -16.21 -0.63 9.16
CA GLY A 85 -17.36 -0.58 10.05
C GLY A 85 -18.66 -1.00 9.33
N ASN A 86 -19.60 -0.09 9.18
CA ASN A 86 -20.89 -0.36 8.54
C ASN A 86 -20.81 -0.69 7.03
N ARG A 87 -19.64 -0.53 6.40
CA ARG A 87 -19.42 -0.82 4.97
C ARG A 87 -18.87 -2.22 4.70
N GLY A 88 -18.64 -2.99 5.76
CA GLY A 88 -18.13 -4.34 5.67
C GLY A 88 -16.60 -4.43 5.60
N VAL A 89 -16.12 -5.63 5.32
CA VAL A 89 -14.70 -5.98 5.27
C VAL A 89 -14.25 -6.08 3.82
N VAL A 90 -13.12 -5.44 3.50
CA VAL A 90 -12.50 -5.44 2.18
C VAL A 90 -11.10 -6.05 2.29
N GLU A 91 -10.81 -7.06 1.50
CA GLU A 91 -9.47 -7.65 1.42
C GLU A 91 -8.52 -6.77 0.61
N ALA A 92 -7.23 -6.79 0.93
CA ALA A 92 -6.23 -6.02 0.22
C ALA A 92 -6.16 -6.43 -1.26
N THR A 93 -6.18 -5.43 -2.14
CA THR A 93 -6.03 -5.60 -3.59
C THR A 93 -4.54 -5.76 -3.92
N PRO A 94 -4.13 -6.81 -4.64
CA PRO A 94 -2.77 -6.95 -5.12
C PRO A 94 -2.33 -5.72 -5.92
N ALA A 95 -1.10 -5.22 -5.69
CA ALA A 95 -0.63 -3.97 -6.30
C ALA A 95 -0.76 -3.95 -7.85
N ARG A 96 -0.48 -5.09 -8.51
CA ARG A 96 -0.65 -5.26 -9.97
C ARG A 96 -2.10 -5.15 -10.45
N GLU A 97 -3.07 -5.34 -9.56
CA GLU A 97 -4.50 -5.28 -9.88
C GLU A 97 -5.11 -3.91 -9.61
N VAL A 98 -4.40 -3.05 -8.87
CA VAL A 98 -4.84 -1.68 -8.56
C VAL A 98 -5.17 -0.89 -9.83
N ARG A 99 -4.43 -1.13 -10.92
CA ARG A 99 -4.68 -0.51 -12.24
C ARG A 99 -6.09 -0.76 -12.79
N TYR A 100 -6.78 -1.80 -12.33
CA TYR A 100 -8.13 -2.17 -12.75
C TYR A 100 -9.22 -1.71 -11.80
N ALA A 101 -8.90 -0.98 -10.75
CA ALA A 101 -9.85 -0.54 -9.72
C ALA A 101 -11.10 0.19 -10.28
N LYS A 102 -10.95 0.89 -11.43
CA LYS A 102 -12.06 1.53 -12.17
C LYS A 102 -12.61 0.68 -13.33
N GLY A 103 -12.28 -0.60 -13.38
CA GLY A 103 -12.65 -1.46 -14.49
C GLY A 103 -11.83 -1.22 -15.77
N PRO A 104 -12.07 -2.00 -16.82
CA PRO A 104 -11.36 -1.87 -18.10
C PRO A 104 -11.67 -0.52 -18.75
N GLN A 105 -10.63 0.24 -19.06
CA GLN A 105 -10.78 1.50 -19.79
C GLN A 105 -11.09 1.19 -21.25
N ARG A 106 -12.22 1.72 -21.75
CA ARG A 106 -12.57 1.66 -23.18
C ARG A 106 -12.05 2.91 -23.88
N PRO A 107 -11.46 2.79 -25.09
CA PRO A 107 -11.09 3.96 -25.88
C PRO A 107 -12.33 4.80 -26.18
N PRO A 108 -12.25 6.13 -26.08
CA PRO A 108 -13.34 7.00 -26.51
C PRO A 108 -13.59 6.84 -28.00
N LEU A 109 -14.84 6.79 -28.39
CA LEU A 109 -15.22 6.86 -29.80
C LEU A 109 -15.21 8.32 -30.25
N ILE A 110 -14.43 8.62 -31.29
CA ILE A 110 -14.30 9.97 -31.86
C ILE A 110 -15.01 9.98 -33.23
N PRO A 111 -15.82 11.00 -33.54
CA PRO A 111 -16.42 11.13 -34.89
C PRO A 111 -15.34 11.14 -35.94
N GLY A 112 -15.40 10.24 -36.91
CA GLY A 112 -14.55 10.16 -38.08
C GLY A 112 -15.36 10.33 -39.37
N PRO A 113 -14.70 10.59 -40.51
CA PRO A 113 -15.39 10.84 -41.77
C PRO A 113 -16.24 9.66 -42.28
N THR A 114 -15.91 8.44 -41.87
CA THR A 114 -16.60 7.20 -42.29
C THR A 114 -17.33 6.50 -41.11
N GLY A 115 -17.45 7.18 -39.96
CA GLY A 115 -18.04 6.64 -38.75
C GLY A 115 -17.14 6.77 -37.48
N PRO A 116 -17.62 6.37 -36.33
CA PRO A 116 -16.82 6.50 -35.09
C PRO A 116 -15.54 5.65 -35.15
N VAL A 117 -14.40 6.27 -34.86
CA VAL A 117 -13.10 5.62 -34.76
C VAL A 117 -12.67 5.55 -33.31
N ALA A 118 -11.95 4.51 -32.92
CA ALA A 118 -11.39 4.39 -31.57
C ALA A 118 -10.33 5.48 -31.36
N GLY A 119 -10.57 6.35 -30.38
CA GLY A 119 -9.61 7.36 -29.95
C GLY A 119 -8.44 6.76 -29.18
N ARG A 120 -7.40 7.57 -28.95
CA ARG A 120 -6.26 7.15 -28.15
C ARG A 120 -6.67 6.96 -26.68
N LEU A 121 -6.41 5.79 -26.11
CA LEU A 121 -6.56 5.56 -24.67
C LEU A 121 -5.68 6.55 -23.90
N LYS A 122 -6.25 7.24 -22.93
CA LYS A 122 -5.46 8.00 -21.98
C LYS A 122 -4.65 7.01 -21.12
N LYS A 123 -3.39 7.36 -20.85
CA LYS A 123 -2.56 6.56 -19.93
C LYS A 123 -3.28 6.42 -18.59
N ASN A 124 -3.40 5.20 -18.10
CA ASN A 124 -3.99 4.94 -16.78
C ASN A 124 -3.04 5.47 -15.68
N PRO A 125 -3.45 6.45 -14.89
CA PRO A 125 -2.59 6.98 -13.82
C PRO A 125 -2.21 5.92 -12.78
N LEU A 126 -3.06 4.91 -12.55
CA LEU A 126 -2.79 3.80 -11.63
C LEU A 126 -1.80 2.77 -12.20
N ASP A 127 -1.42 2.89 -13.48
CA ASP A 127 -0.36 2.09 -14.09
C ASP A 127 1.02 2.77 -13.89
N ALA A 128 1.27 3.23 -12.68
CA ALA A 128 2.50 3.90 -12.29
C ALA A 128 3.38 2.93 -11.51
N TRP A 129 4.68 2.95 -11.80
CA TRP A 129 5.65 2.06 -11.16
C TRP A 129 5.66 2.21 -9.63
N GLU A 130 5.34 3.39 -9.10
CA GLU A 130 5.28 3.67 -7.66
C GLU A 130 4.24 2.79 -6.94
N ILE A 131 3.17 2.39 -7.63
CA ILE A 131 2.14 1.51 -7.07
C ILE A 131 2.73 0.10 -6.83
N GLU A 132 3.33 -0.49 -7.85
CA GLU A 132 3.90 -1.84 -7.75
C GLU A 132 5.25 -1.85 -7.03
N GLY A 133 6.13 -0.88 -7.35
CA GLY A 133 7.50 -0.83 -6.83
C GLY A 133 7.59 -0.49 -5.35
N ARG A 134 6.53 0.07 -4.75
CA ARG A 134 6.47 0.38 -3.31
C ARG A 134 5.51 -0.52 -2.54
N ALA A 135 4.94 -1.51 -3.19
CA ALA A 135 4.07 -2.48 -2.53
C ALA A 135 4.82 -3.30 -1.48
N PHE A 136 4.10 -3.72 -0.45
CA PHE A 136 4.65 -4.63 0.54
C PHE A 136 4.93 -6.00 -0.11
N ALA A 137 6.21 -6.42 -0.06
CA ALA A 137 6.66 -7.61 -0.79
C ALA A 137 7.40 -8.63 0.10
N ALA A 138 7.60 -8.34 1.39
CA ALA A 138 8.31 -9.25 2.28
C ALA A 138 7.51 -10.54 2.50
N GLN A 139 8.14 -11.69 2.30
CA GLN A 139 7.55 -13.01 2.55
C GLN A 139 8.04 -13.61 3.88
N MET A 140 9.22 -13.20 4.33
CA MET A 140 9.81 -13.61 5.59
C MET A 140 10.45 -12.38 6.26
N LEU A 141 10.42 -12.36 7.59
CA LEU A 141 11.00 -11.28 8.38
C LEU A 141 11.90 -11.88 9.47
N PRO A 142 13.22 -11.86 9.31
CA PRO A 142 14.16 -12.31 10.31
C PRO A 142 14.05 -11.54 11.62
N ALA A 143 14.54 -12.13 12.71
CA ALA A 143 14.64 -11.47 14.00
C ALA A 143 15.43 -10.16 13.92
N GLY A 144 14.99 -9.12 14.59
CA GLY A 144 15.61 -7.80 14.63
C GLY A 144 15.43 -6.98 13.33
N GLN A 145 14.65 -7.45 12.35
CA GLN A 145 14.45 -6.75 11.10
C GLN A 145 13.07 -6.09 10.99
N THR A 146 12.99 -5.12 10.10
CA THR A 146 11.75 -4.40 9.77
C THR A 146 11.49 -4.52 8.28
N ALA A 147 10.24 -4.81 7.91
CA ALA A 147 9.74 -4.75 6.55
C ALA A 147 8.68 -3.66 6.44
N SER A 148 8.66 -2.95 5.31
CA SER A 148 7.66 -1.93 5.04
C SER A 148 7.26 -1.90 3.57
N GLY A 149 6.05 -1.42 3.29
CA GLY A 149 5.54 -1.25 1.94
C GLY A 149 4.06 -0.88 1.96
N PHE A 150 3.53 -0.53 0.80
CA PHE A 150 2.12 -0.17 0.68
C PHE A 150 1.25 -1.38 0.42
N VAL A 151 0.09 -1.37 1.05
CA VAL A 151 -1.04 -2.25 0.77
C VAL A 151 -2.22 -1.40 0.29
N TYR A 152 -3.08 -1.93 -0.55
CA TYR A 152 -4.11 -1.18 -1.24
C TYR A 152 -5.47 -1.78 -0.96
N PHE A 153 -6.44 -0.94 -0.64
CA PHE A 153 -7.83 -1.36 -0.43
C PHE A 153 -8.75 -0.57 -1.35
N GLN A 154 -9.74 -1.22 -1.93
CA GLN A 154 -10.81 -0.53 -2.65
C GLN A 154 -11.86 -0.05 -1.64
N ALA A 155 -11.50 0.96 -0.88
CA ALA A 155 -12.28 1.49 0.23
C ALA A 155 -12.01 2.98 0.44
N ASP A 156 -12.93 3.62 1.14
CA ASP A 156 -12.76 4.99 1.63
C ASP A 156 -12.56 4.97 3.15
N LEU A 157 -11.67 5.81 3.65
CA LEU A 157 -11.47 5.99 5.08
C LEU A 157 -12.57 6.87 5.65
N ASN A 158 -13.58 6.26 6.27
CA ASN A 158 -14.72 6.98 6.87
C ASN A 158 -15.18 6.31 8.17
N GLY A 159 -15.34 7.11 9.23
CA GLY A 159 -15.82 6.63 10.54
C GLY A 159 -14.86 5.64 11.20
N ASN A 160 -15.41 4.75 12.03
CA ASN A 160 -14.63 3.75 12.76
C ASN A 160 -14.10 2.68 11.80
N CYS A 161 -12.85 2.79 11.43
CA CYS A 161 -12.17 1.86 10.55
C CYS A 161 -11.00 1.19 11.26
N SER A 162 -10.67 -0.04 10.87
CA SER A 162 -9.47 -0.74 11.33
C SER A 162 -8.82 -1.52 10.19
N VAL A 163 -7.53 -1.79 10.32
CA VAL A 163 -6.82 -2.75 9.49
C VAL A 163 -6.56 -4.00 10.31
N VAL A 164 -6.95 -5.14 9.78
CA VAL A 164 -6.72 -6.45 10.37
C VAL A 164 -5.60 -7.14 9.62
N VAL A 165 -4.58 -7.57 10.36
CA VAL A 165 -3.45 -8.35 9.83
C VAL A 165 -3.43 -9.70 10.54
N SER A 166 -3.55 -10.78 9.77
CA SER A 166 -3.64 -12.13 10.31
C SER A 166 -2.75 -13.13 9.55
N ARG A 167 -2.67 -14.36 10.04
CA ARG A 167 -1.91 -15.46 9.46
C ARG A 167 -0.40 -15.24 9.42
N LEU A 168 0.14 -14.45 10.34
CA LEU A 168 1.57 -14.43 10.58
C LEU A 168 1.95 -15.66 11.41
N SER A 169 3.07 -16.30 11.09
CA SER A 169 3.52 -17.47 11.83
C SER A 169 5.02 -17.49 12.07
N GLN A 170 5.45 -18.11 13.16
CA GLN A 170 6.86 -18.36 13.45
C GLN A 170 7.41 -19.41 12.48
N ALA A 171 8.52 -19.13 11.83
CA ALA A 171 9.10 -20.03 10.81
C ALA A 171 9.57 -21.37 11.40
N GLY A 172 10.11 -21.36 12.62
CA GLY A 172 10.65 -22.56 13.27
C GLY A 172 9.59 -23.49 13.83
N SER A 173 8.60 -22.95 14.54
CA SER A 173 7.55 -23.72 15.22
C SER A 173 6.28 -23.92 14.39
N GLY A 174 6.07 -23.07 13.37
CA GLY A 174 4.80 -22.98 12.67
C GLY A 174 3.66 -22.37 13.49
N LYS A 175 3.93 -21.92 14.73
CA LYS A 175 2.94 -21.30 15.58
C LYS A 175 2.42 -20.02 14.92
N GLU A 176 1.11 -19.92 14.73
CA GLU A 176 0.47 -18.72 14.23
C GLU A 176 0.40 -17.67 15.35
N LEU A 177 0.71 -16.42 15.01
CA LEU A 177 0.51 -15.28 15.89
C LEU A 177 -0.98 -14.91 15.90
N LEU A 178 -1.42 -14.32 17.02
CA LEU A 178 -2.76 -13.73 17.08
C LEU A 178 -2.89 -12.65 15.99
N PHE A 179 -4.11 -12.39 15.56
CA PHE A 179 -4.37 -11.32 14.61
C PHE A 179 -4.13 -9.94 15.24
N PHE A 180 -3.68 -9.00 14.43
CA PHE A 180 -3.54 -7.59 14.80
C PHE A 180 -4.75 -6.85 14.26
N GLU A 181 -5.48 -6.16 15.12
CA GLU A 181 -6.55 -5.25 14.73
C GLU A 181 -6.15 -3.83 15.14
N ILE A 182 -5.87 -2.99 14.15
CA ILE A 182 -5.28 -1.68 14.34
C ILE A 182 -6.30 -0.62 13.92
N PRO A 183 -6.89 0.10 14.89
CA PRO A 183 -7.80 1.20 14.60
C PRO A 183 -7.08 2.34 13.86
N LEU A 184 -7.78 3.00 12.93
CA LEU A 184 -7.26 4.12 12.12
C LEU A 184 -7.77 5.49 12.58
N GLN A 185 -8.19 5.59 13.83
CA GLN A 185 -8.66 6.84 14.44
C GLN A 185 -7.74 7.31 15.54
#